data_6f8017c1856c1657f66b959e7b17eb20
#
_entry.id   6f8017c1856c1657f66b959e7b17eb20
#
_cell.length_a   1.000
_cell.length_b   1.000
_cell.length_c   1.000
_cell.angle_alpha   90.00
_cell.angle_beta   90.00
_cell.angle_gamma   90.00
#
_symmetry.space_group_name_H-M   'P 1'
#
loop_
_entity.id
_entity.type
_entity.pdbx_description
1 polymer ?
#
loop_
_entity_poly.entity_id
_entity_poly.type
_entity_poly.pdbx_seq_one_letter_code
_entity_poly.pdbx_strand_id
1 'polypeptide(L)'
;MAIDSSFDVVIVGSANLDLVARTHRLPKPGETVTGSNYFEFCGGKGANQAIAASRAGANTAFIGALGKDHAGETLRAAFKHDDVDISAVQFVGEPTGRALIGVSDDGENSIIVVPGANHAITIGDIERNSKIIASAKVLLCQLEVPLEVVQCAFELAGENSIRILNPAPAQSLSKELLQLVDVITPNEHEMQLLGGPKELLKNGVKTIVVTQGALGALMITDKGETQIPPFKVDPVDSTGAGDAFCGMLAARLAIGESMRDALKAAVVSGALATLTEGAVPSLPLWSLVSSKLESK
;
A
#
# COMPACT_ATOMS: atom_id res chain seq x y z
N MET A 1 -4.92 23.16 24.72
CA MET A 1 -4.79 23.49 23.29
C MET A 1 -5.12 22.21 22.53
N ALA A 2 -6.23 22.17 21.80
CA ALA A 2 -6.48 21.07 20.89
C ALA A 2 -5.42 21.20 19.79
N ILE A 3 -4.57 20.18 19.67
CA ILE A 3 -3.68 20.03 18.51
C ILE A 3 -4.64 19.77 17.36
N ASP A 4 -4.75 20.71 16.45
CA ASP A 4 -5.45 20.56 15.18
C ASP A 4 -4.55 19.66 14.32
N SER A 5 -4.53 18.36 14.68
CA SER A 5 -3.71 17.35 14.00
C SER A 5 -4.47 16.84 12.79
N SER A 6 -4.56 17.70 11.76
CA SER A 6 -4.98 17.23 10.45
C SER A 6 -3.84 16.40 9.86
N PHE A 7 -4.11 15.15 9.51
CA PHE A 7 -3.16 14.31 8.78
C PHE A 7 -3.26 14.60 7.27
N ASP A 8 -2.11 14.61 6.62
CA ASP A 8 -2.07 14.66 5.16
C ASP A 8 -2.58 13.34 4.59
N VAL A 9 -2.07 12.21 5.10
CA VAL A 9 -2.45 10.87 4.66
C VAL A 9 -2.83 10.01 5.86
N VAL A 10 -3.98 9.37 5.81
CA VAL A 10 -4.35 8.29 6.74
C VAL A 10 -4.41 6.99 5.96
N ILE A 11 -3.76 5.96 6.47
CA ILE A 11 -3.79 4.62 5.90
C ILE A 11 -4.60 3.70 6.83
N VAL A 12 -5.62 3.02 6.28
CA VAL A 12 -6.30 1.91 6.97
C VAL A 12 -5.90 0.64 6.24
N GLY A 13 -5.18 -0.26 6.91
CA GLY A 13 -4.64 -1.44 6.24
C GLY A 13 -3.86 -2.40 7.13
N SER A 14 -3.15 -3.29 6.46
CA SER A 14 -2.39 -4.40 7.04
C SER A 14 -0.97 -4.02 7.45
N ALA A 15 -0.43 -4.81 8.37
CA ALA A 15 0.99 -4.81 8.69
C ALA A 15 1.46 -6.26 8.94
N ASN A 16 2.51 -6.69 8.27
CA ASN A 16 3.04 -8.05 8.31
C ASN A 16 4.53 -8.05 8.67
N LEU A 17 4.99 -9.15 9.24
CA LEU A 17 6.41 -9.52 9.20
C LEU A 17 6.58 -10.55 8.09
N ASP A 18 7.38 -10.20 7.08
CA ASP A 18 7.69 -11.06 5.94
C ASP A 18 8.89 -11.94 6.28
N LEU A 19 8.71 -13.25 6.25
CA LEU A 19 9.69 -14.28 6.57
C LEU A 19 10.18 -14.88 5.26
N VAL A 20 11.35 -14.44 4.78
CA VAL A 20 11.89 -14.80 3.46
C VAL A 20 12.95 -15.88 3.59
N ALA A 21 12.72 -17.06 3.02
CA ALA A 21 13.69 -18.12 2.90
C ALA A 21 14.17 -18.24 1.44
N ARG A 22 15.48 -18.13 1.21
CA ARG A 22 16.09 -18.39 -0.09
C ARG A 22 16.50 -19.84 -0.22
N THR A 23 16.28 -20.40 -1.39
CA THR A 23 16.61 -21.80 -1.70
C THR A 23 16.98 -21.94 -3.17
N HIS A 24 17.73 -23.00 -3.54
CA HIS A 24 18.06 -23.25 -4.94
C HIS A 24 16.81 -23.46 -5.82
N ARG A 25 15.78 -24.10 -5.29
CA ARG A 25 14.47 -24.27 -5.94
C ARG A 25 13.36 -24.37 -4.90
N LEU A 26 12.13 -24.03 -5.28
CA LEU A 26 10.97 -24.22 -4.42
C LEU A 26 10.68 -25.72 -4.20
N PRO A 27 10.23 -26.12 -2.99
CA PRO A 27 9.85 -27.51 -2.71
C PRO A 27 8.56 -27.89 -3.44
N LYS A 28 8.51 -29.11 -3.97
CA LYS A 28 7.26 -29.73 -4.45
C LYS A 28 6.45 -30.28 -3.26
N PRO A 29 5.14 -30.57 -3.42
CA PRO A 29 4.35 -31.21 -2.38
C PRO A 29 5.03 -32.47 -1.81
N GLY A 30 5.17 -32.51 -0.48
CA GLY A 30 5.83 -33.61 0.23
C GLY A 30 7.38 -33.57 0.26
N GLU A 31 7.98 -32.52 -0.30
CA GLU A 31 9.44 -32.37 -0.36
C GLU A 31 9.96 -31.46 0.77
N THR A 32 11.19 -31.77 1.22
CA THR A 32 11.98 -30.87 2.07
C THR A 32 13.20 -30.42 1.28
N VAL A 33 13.43 -29.10 1.23
CA VAL A 33 14.62 -28.49 0.64
C VAL A 33 15.41 -27.72 1.69
N THR A 34 16.72 -27.62 1.52
CA THR A 34 17.58 -26.82 2.40
C THR A 34 17.67 -25.42 1.85
N GLY A 35 17.35 -24.43 2.68
CA GLY A 35 17.53 -23.00 2.34
C GLY A 35 19.00 -22.57 2.48
N SER A 36 19.36 -21.51 1.78
CA SER A 36 20.69 -20.88 1.83
C SER A 36 20.73 -19.70 2.80
N ASN A 37 19.67 -18.88 2.84
CA ASN A 37 19.58 -17.69 3.65
C ASN A 37 18.14 -17.50 4.19
N TYR A 38 18.05 -16.72 5.28
CA TYR A 38 16.79 -16.32 5.90
C TYR A 38 16.83 -14.84 6.24
N PHE A 39 15.74 -14.14 5.94
CA PHE A 39 15.57 -12.70 6.23
C PHE A 39 14.21 -12.44 6.83
N GLU A 40 14.12 -11.40 7.65
CA GLU A 40 12.86 -10.84 8.14
C GLU A 40 12.76 -9.38 7.67
N PHE A 41 11.64 -9.03 7.04
CA PHE A 41 11.36 -7.66 6.61
C PHE A 41 10.02 -7.21 7.19
N CYS A 42 9.93 -5.94 7.58
CA CYS A 42 8.63 -5.31 7.75
C CYS A 42 7.93 -5.26 6.39
N GLY A 43 6.66 -5.62 6.38
CA GLY A 43 5.83 -5.72 5.19
C GLY A 43 4.36 -5.50 5.53
N GLY A 44 3.48 -5.96 4.65
CA GLY A 44 2.06 -5.64 4.65
C GLY A 44 1.79 -4.34 3.90
N LYS A 45 0.82 -4.38 2.98
CA LYS A 45 0.56 -3.25 2.07
C LYS A 45 0.27 -1.95 2.80
N GLY A 46 -0.52 -2.01 3.87
CA GLY A 46 -0.83 -0.83 4.67
C GLY A 46 0.40 -0.20 5.32
N ALA A 47 1.26 -1.02 5.95
CA ALA A 47 2.49 -0.55 6.58
C ALA A 47 3.47 0.02 5.56
N ASN A 48 3.67 -0.68 4.43
CA ASN A 48 4.54 -0.23 3.35
C ASN A 48 4.07 1.13 2.80
N GLN A 49 2.77 1.27 2.52
CA GLN A 49 2.21 2.51 1.97
C GLN A 49 2.24 3.66 2.97
N ALA A 50 2.08 3.39 4.27
CA ALA A 50 2.21 4.40 5.32
C ALA A 50 3.64 4.93 5.42
N ILE A 51 4.62 4.03 5.43
CA ILE A 51 6.04 4.40 5.45
C ILE A 51 6.42 5.13 4.16
N ALA A 52 5.93 4.66 3.00
CA ALA A 52 6.18 5.34 1.73
C ALA A 52 5.60 6.77 1.70
N ALA A 53 4.39 6.98 2.24
CA ALA A 53 3.76 8.30 2.33
C ALA A 53 4.54 9.23 3.28
N SER A 54 5.00 8.73 4.44
CA SER A 54 5.82 9.50 5.36
C SER A 54 7.17 9.87 4.73
N ARG A 55 7.87 8.93 4.08
CA ARG A 55 9.13 9.19 3.34
C ARG A 55 8.94 10.16 2.17
N ALA A 56 7.71 10.25 1.64
CA ALA A 56 7.33 11.27 0.66
C ALA A 56 7.06 12.65 1.27
N GLY A 57 7.19 12.81 2.60
CA GLY A 57 7.07 14.07 3.33
C GLY A 57 5.65 14.37 3.85
N ALA A 58 4.72 13.43 3.80
CA ALA A 58 3.37 13.62 4.34
C ALA A 58 3.32 13.37 5.86
N ASN A 59 2.53 14.17 6.59
CA ASN A 59 2.12 13.85 7.96
C ASN A 59 1.15 12.66 7.91
N THR A 60 1.63 11.47 8.32
CA THR A 60 0.98 10.21 8.04
C THR A 60 0.55 9.50 9.32
N ALA A 61 -0.70 8.99 9.34
CA ALA A 61 -1.19 8.08 10.38
C ALA A 61 -1.53 6.71 9.80
N PHE A 62 -1.29 5.67 10.58
CA PHE A 62 -1.66 4.30 10.25
C PHE A 62 -2.71 3.78 11.24
N ILE A 63 -3.77 3.19 10.70
CA ILE A 63 -4.85 2.52 11.43
C ILE A 63 -4.87 1.06 11.00
N GLY A 64 -4.65 0.17 11.94
CA GLY A 64 -4.59 -1.27 11.72
C GLY A 64 -4.49 -2.01 13.04
N ALA A 65 -4.11 -3.28 13.00
CA ALA A 65 -3.93 -4.08 14.20
C ALA A 65 -2.60 -4.83 14.19
N LEU A 66 -1.96 -4.91 15.35
CA LEU A 66 -0.74 -5.65 15.62
C LEU A 66 -0.95 -6.62 16.77
N GLY A 67 -0.29 -7.74 16.73
CA GLY A 67 -0.19 -8.66 17.86
C GLY A 67 0.74 -8.13 18.96
N LYS A 68 0.58 -8.63 20.18
CA LYS A 68 1.49 -8.38 21.30
C LYS A 68 2.66 -9.34 21.26
N ASP A 69 3.36 -9.39 20.12
CA ASP A 69 4.46 -10.31 19.83
C ASP A 69 5.68 -9.57 19.24
N HIS A 70 6.77 -10.31 19.02
CA HIS A 70 8.01 -9.76 18.46
C HIS A 70 7.79 -9.06 17.11
N ALA A 71 6.97 -9.63 16.24
CA ALA A 71 6.67 -9.03 14.94
C ALA A 71 5.95 -7.69 15.08
N GLY A 72 4.98 -7.57 16.02
CA GLY A 72 4.31 -6.32 16.34
C GLY A 72 5.26 -5.25 16.87
N GLU A 73 6.22 -5.61 17.74
CA GLU A 73 7.23 -4.68 18.24
C GLU A 73 8.19 -4.23 17.12
N THR A 74 8.58 -5.14 16.22
CA THR A 74 9.42 -4.81 15.05
C THR A 74 8.74 -3.81 14.12
N LEU A 75 7.47 -4.03 13.79
CA LEU A 75 6.67 -3.10 12.98
C LEU A 75 6.47 -1.76 13.67
N ARG A 76 6.20 -1.76 14.99
CA ARG A 76 6.09 -0.53 15.79
C ARG A 76 7.36 0.29 15.73
N ALA A 77 8.52 -0.36 15.81
CA ALA A 77 9.81 0.31 15.70
C ALA A 77 10.04 0.91 14.30
N ALA A 78 9.63 0.18 13.23
CA ALA A 78 9.70 0.67 11.86
C ALA A 78 8.82 1.90 11.63
N PHE A 79 7.56 1.88 12.08
CA PHE A 79 6.67 3.04 12.00
C PHE A 79 7.27 4.26 12.72
N LYS A 80 7.78 4.06 13.94
CA LYS A 80 8.43 5.13 14.70
C LYS A 80 9.67 5.69 14.01
N HIS A 81 10.46 4.82 13.35
CA HIS A 81 11.66 5.24 12.62
C HIS A 81 11.32 6.16 11.44
N ASP A 82 10.21 5.92 10.78
CA ASP A 82 9.74 6.67 9.63
C ASP A 82 8.65 7.71 10.00
N ASP A 83 8.55 8.12 11.27
CA ASP A 83 7.63 9.16 11.78
C ASP A 83 6.15 8.95 11.42
N VAL A 84 5.69 7.67 11.30
CA VAL A 84 4.28 7.35 11.11
C VAL A 84 3.57 7.33 12.45
N ASP A 85 2.48 8.09 12.59
CA ASP A 85 1.62 8.05 13.78
C ASP A 85 0.85 6.74 13.86
N ILE A 86 1.02 6.03 14.95
CA ILE A 86 0.35 4.75 15.25
C ILE A 86 -0.55 4.80 16.48
N SER A 87 -0.97 6.00 16.89
CA SER A 87 -1.82 6.18 18.07
C SER A 87 -3.18 5.48 17.94
N ALA A 88 -3.60 5.21 16.71
CA ALA A 88 -4.84 4.49 16.36
C ALA A 88 -4.65 2.98 16.11
N VAL A 89 -3.45 2.45 16.28
CA VAL A 89 -3.19 1.00 16.11
C VAL A 89 -3.77 0.22 17.27
N GLN A 90 -4.47 -0.88 16.96
CA GLN A 90 -5.00 -1.80 17.95
C GLN A 90 -3.95 -2.88 18.28
N PHE A 91 -3.67 -3.11 19.56
CA PHE A 91 -2.83 -4.22 20.02
C PHE A 91 -3.73 -5.36 20.51
N VAL A 92 -3.83 -6.42 19.70
CA VAL A 92 -4.76 -7.53 19.90
C VAL A 92 -4.07 -8.79 20.47
N GLY A 93 -4.87 -9.82 20.78
CA GLY A 93 -4.34 -11.11 21.26
C GLY A 93 -3.87 -12.04 20.13
N GLU A 94 -4.36 -11.81 18.92
CA GLU A 94 -3.97 -12.56 17.73
C GLU A 94 -2.51 -12.23 17.37
N PRO A 95 -1.74 -13.20 16.83
CA PRO A 95 -0.39 -12.93 16.33
C PRO A 95 -0.41 -11.87 15.22
N THR A 96 0.61 -11.04 15.16
CA THR A 96 0.83 -10.11 14.04
C THR A 96 0.81 -10.85 12.70
N GLY A 97 0.29 -10.23 11.65
CA GLY A 97 0.25 -10.79 10.32
C GLY A 97 1.65 -11.22 9.82
N ARG A 98 1.71 -12.27 9.04
CA ARG A 98 2.96 -12.82 8.48
C ARG A 98 2.78 -13.21 7.02
N ALA A 99 3.83 -13.01 6.23
CA ALA A 99 3.99 -13.65 4.95
C ALA A 99 5.16 -14.64 5.02
N LEU A 100 4.91 -15.91 4.66
CA LEU A 100 5.92 -16.94 4.51
C LEU A 100 6.33 -16.97 3.04
N ILE A 101 7.56 -16.59 2.73
CA ILE A 101 8.00 -16.37 1.36
C ILE A 101 9.19 -17.27 1.05
N GLY A 102 9.00 -18.21 0.14
CA GLY A 102 10.10 -18.98 -0.46
C GLY A 102 10.54 -18.28 -1.75
N VAL A 103 11.85 -18.08 -1.95
CA VAL A 103 12.42 -17.51 -3.17
C VAL A 103 13.49 -18.43 -3.71
N SER A 104 13.38 -18.83 -4.98
CA SER A 104 14.38 -19.68 -5.66
C SER A 104 15.45 -18.85 -6.36
N ASP A 105 16.56 -19.51 -6.76
CA ASP A 105 17.71 -18.84 -7.42
C ASP A 105 17.35 -18.25 -8.79
N ASP A 106 16.29 -18.74 -9.44
CA ASP A 106 15.75 -18.23 -10.71
C ASP A 106 14.75 -17.06 -10.50
N GLY A 107 14.53 -16.66 -9.23
CA GLY A 107 13.65 -15.53 -8.87
C GLY A 107 12.17 -15.87 -8.77
N GLU A 108 11.76 -17.14 -8.94
CA GLU A 108 10.39 -17.55 -8.64
C GLU A 108 10.11 -17.48 -7.14
N ASN A 109 8.89 -17.08 -6.76
CA ASN A 109 8.47 -17.04 -5.38
C ASN A 109 7.18 -17.81 -5.12
N SER A 110 7.02 -18.24 -3.86
CA SER A 110 5.78 -18.80 -3.35
C SER A 110 5.48 -18.14 -2.01
N ILE A 111 4.28 -17.58 -1.88
CA ILE A 111 3.90 -16.76 -0.74
C ILE A 111 2.66 -17.34 -0.08
N ILE A 112 2.73 -17.50 1.25
CA ILE A 112 1.58 -17.84 2.10
C ILE A 112 1.39 -16.67 3.07
N VAL A 113 0.24 -15.99 2.98
CA VAL A 113 -0.13 -14.93 3.90
C VAL A 113 -0.98 -15.49 5.02
N VAL A 114 -0.58 -15.22 6.26
CA VAL A 114 -1.35 -15.48 7.48
C VAL A 114 -1.79 -14.14 8.05
N PRO A 115 -3.06 -13.72 7.88
CA PRO A 115 -3.53 -12.39 8.23
C PRO A 115 -3.35 -12.03 9.71
N GLY A 116 -3.59 -12.99 10.62
CA GLY A 116 -3.47 -12.75 12.07
C GLY A 116 -4.24 -11.51 12.52
N ALA A 117 -3.54 -10.61 13.22
CA ALA A 117 -4.09 -9.35 13.74
C ALA A 117 -4.76 -8.47 12.69
N ASN A 118 -4.33 -8.52 11.42
CA ASN A 118 -4.95 -7.73 10.35
C ASN A 118 -6.44 -8.03 10.18
N HIS A 119 -6.89 -9.26 10.46
CA HIS A 119 -8.30 -9.63 10.40
C HIS A 119 -9.02 -9.45 11.74
N ALA A 120 -8.34 -9.05 12.80
CA ALA A 120 -8.95 -8.76 14.09
C ALA A 120 -9.43 -7.29 14.22
N ILE A 121 -9.06 -6.41 13.28
CA ILE A 121 -9.59 -5.05 13.22
C ILE A 121 -11.09 -5.08 12.88
N THR A 122 -11.88 -4.25 13.56
CA THR A 122 -13.32 -4.22 13.45
C THR A 122 -13.85 -2.85 13.01
N ILE A 123 -15.11 -2.80 12.55
CA ILE A 123 -15.83 -1.55 12.29
C ILE A 123 -15.79 -0.64 13.53
N GLY A 124 -15.97 -1.19 14.74
CA GLY A 124 -15.92 -0.40 15.98
C GLY A 124 -14.54 0.24 16.23
N ASP A 125 -13.44 -0.36 15.74
CA ASP A 125 -12.11 0.25 15.79
C ASP A 125 -12.02 1.45 14.85
N ILE A 126 -12.61 1.35 13.68
CA ILE A 126 -12.66 2.43 12.68
C ILE A 126 -13.52 3.59 13.21
N GLU A 127 -14.70 3.32 13.73
CA GLU A 127 -15.59 4.32 14.31
C GLU A 127 -14.94 5.08 15.48
N ARG A 128 -14.19 4.40 16.36
CA ARG A 128 -13.43 5.04 17.45
C ARG A 128 -12.37 6.02 16.93
N ASN A 129 -11.85 5.79 15.74
CA ASN A 129 -10.86 6.63 15.08
C ASN A 129 -11.43 7.56 14.01
N SER A 130 -12.76 7.76 13.99
CA SER A 130 -13.48 8.57 13.01
C SER A 130 -12.93 9.99 12.87
N LYS A 131 -12.48 10.62 13.95
CA LYS A 131 -11.89 11.96 13.91
C LYS A 131 -10.56 12.00 13.14
N ILE A 132 -9.72 10.99 13.29
CA ILE A 132 -8.45 10.86 12.56
C ILE A 132 -8.78 10.66 11.07
N ILE A 133 -9.69 9.75 10.75
CA ILE A 133 -10.11 9.44 9.37
C ILE A 133 -10.72 10.67 8.70
N ALA A 134 -11.63 11.37 9.38
CA ALA A 134 -12.28 12.56 8.84
C ALA A 134 -11.33 13.76 8.64
N SER A 135 -10.20 13.80 9.37
CA SER A 135 -9.19 14.85 9.24
C SER A 135 -8.24 14.65 8.05
N ALA A 136 -8.23 13.46 7.44
CA ALA A 136 -7.31 13.11 6.36
C ALA A 136 -7.60 13.90 5.08
N LYS A 137 -6.57 14.46 4.44
CA LYS A 137 -6.68 14.99 3.07
C LYS A 137 -6.77 13.86 2.06
N VAL A 138 -6.05 12.76 2.32
CA VAL A 138 -6.10 11.51 1.53
C VAL A 138 -6.29 10.34 2.47
N LEU A 139 -7.29 9.49 2.22
CA LEU A 139 -7.49 8.20 2.86
C LEU A 139 -7.12 7.09 1.88
N LEU A 140 -6.15 6.26 2.24
CA LEU A 140 -5.64 5.17 1.41
C LEU A 140 -5.88 3.82 2.08
N CYS A 141 -6.55 2.91 1.38
CA CYS A 141 -6.84 1.55 1.84
C CYS A 141 -6.37 0.50 0.84
N GLN A 142 -6.19 -0.74 1.34
CA GLN A 142 -5.90 -1.94 0.56
C GLN A 142 -6.84 -3.07 0.98
N LEU A 143 -6.66 -4.28 0.42
CA LEU A 143 -7.60 -5.39 0.64
C LEU A 143 -7.01 -6.55 1.46
N GLU A 144 -6.04 -6.27 2.33
CA GLU A 144 -5.48 -7.23 3.30
C GLU A 144 -6.12 -7.13 4.71
N VAL A 145 -7.18 -6.34 4.83
CA VAL A 145 -8.05 -6.24 6.02
C VAL A 145 -9.49 -6.52 5.60
N PRO A 146 -10.44 -6.76 6.54
CA PRO A 146 -11.83 -7.03 6.19
C PRO A 146 -12.45 -5.91 5.33
N LEU A 147 -13.22 -6.28 4.28
CA LEU A 147 -13.83 -5.31 3.36
C LEU A 147 -14.78 -4.33 4.03
N GLU A 148 -15.51 -4.78 5.03
CA GLU A 148 -16.41 -3.94 5.83
C GLU A 148 -15.67 -2.85 6.60
N VAL A 149 -14.43 -3.11 7.00
CA VAL A 149 -13.53 -2.12 7.63
C VAL A 149 -13.12 -1.05 6.61
N VAL A 150 -12.75 -1.45 5.40
CA VAL A 150 -12.39 -0.54 4.31
C VAL A 150 -13.58 0.34 3.92
N GLN A 151 -14.76 -0.26 3.77
CA GLN A 151 -15.98 0.47 3.43
C GLN A 151 -16.33 1.49 4.52
N CYS A 152 -16.35 1.08 5.79
CA CYS A 152 -16.60 1.97 6.92
C CYS A 152 -15.60 3.13 6.97
N ALA A 153 -14.31 2.87 6.72
CA ALA A 153 -13.30 3.93 6.67
C ALA A 153 -13.60 4.97 5.58
N PHE A 154 -13.98 4.53 4.38
CA PHE A 154 -14.35 5.44 3.29
C PHE A 154 -15.65 6.21 3.55
N GLU A 155 -16.62 5.61 4.23
CA GLU A 155 -17.85 6.29 4.67
C GLU A 155 -17.58 7.40 5.68
N LEU A 156 -16.58 7.22 6.57
CA LEU A 156 -16.19 8.18 7.60
C LEU A 156 -15.19 9.24 7.10
N ALA A 157 -14.64 9.10 5.90
CA ALA A 157 -13.72 10.09 5.32
C ALA A 157 -14.39 11.45 5.16
N GLY A 158 -13.63 12.52 5.39
CA GLY A 158 -14.11 13.88 5.23
C GLY A 158 -14.63 14.17 3.80
N GLU A 159 -15.55 15.12 3.66
CA GLU A 159 -16.17 15.46 2.37
C GLU A 159 -15.14 15.83 1.28
N ASN A 160 -14.04 16.48 1.68
CA ASN A 160 -12.96 16.89 0.78
C ASN A 160 -11.79 15.89 0.73
N SER A 161 -11.89 14.78 1.44
CA SER A 161 -10.86 13.76 1.44
C SER A 161 -10.86 12.98 0.13
N ILE A 162 -9.67 12.75 -0.45
CA ILE A 162 -9.50 11.88 -1.61
C ILE A 162 -9.41 10.44 -1.12
N ARG A 163 -10.32 9.58 -1.55
CA ARG A 163 -10.38 8.16 -1.18
C ARG A 163 -9.65 7.32 -2.23
N ILE A 164 -8.51 6.76 -1.86
CA ILE A 164 -7.70 5.91 -2.75
C ILE A 164 -7.83 4.45 -2.31
N LEU A 165 -8.18 3.58 -3.24
CA LEU A 165 -8.16 2.14 -3.04
C LEU A 165 -7.06 1.50 -3.88
N ASN A 166 -6.10 0.84 -3.22
CA ASN A 166 -5.23 -0.13 -3.88
C ASN A 166 -5.90 -1.52 -3.78
N PRO A 167 -6.46 -2.06 -4.89
CA PRO A 167 -7.30 -3.26 -4.84
C PRO A 167 -6.47 -4.54 -4.80
N ALA A 168 -5.51 -4.61 -3.90
CA ALA A 168 -4.55 -5.69 -3.74
C ALA A 168 -4.63 -6.33 -2.34
N PRO A 169 -4.71 -7.67 -2.23
CA PRO A 169 -4.92 -8.62 -3.33
C PRO A 169 -6.32 -8.47 -3.96
N ALA A 170 -6.42 -8.69 -5.27
CA ALA A 170 -7.67 -8.51 -5.98
C ALA A 170 -8.76 -9.48 -5.49
N GLN A 171 -9.93 -8.93 -5.23
CA GLN A 171 -11.13 -9.67 -4.85
C GLN A 171 -12.38 -8.94 -5.36
N SER A 172 -13.54 -9.59 -5.29
CA SER A 172 -14.81 -8.98 -5.69
C SER A 172 -15.15 -7.80 -4.78
N LEU A 173 -15.51 -6.67 -5.38
CA LEU A 173 -15.89 -5.46 -4.67
C LEU A 173 -17.37 -5.15 -4.89
N SER A 174 -18.05 -4.71 -3.83
CA SER A 174 -19.44 -4.28 -3.94
C SER A 174 -19.55 -2.95 -4.69
N LYS A 175 -20.70 -2.71 -5.31
CA LYS A 175 -20.96 -1.43 -5.96
C LYS A 175 -20.95 -0.27 -4.96
N GLU A 176 -21.44 -0.52 -3.77
CA GLU A 176 -21.50 0.44 -2.66
C GLU A 176 -20.08 0.90 -2.29
N LEU A 177 -19.12 -0.02 -2.18
CA LEU A 177 -17.73 0.32 -1.92
C LEU A 177 -17.12 1.10 -3.09
N LEU A 178 -17.33 0.66 -4.34
CA LEU A 178 -16.78 1.33 -5.53
C LEU A 178 -17.29 2.77 -5.69
N GLN A 179 -18.53 3.05 -5.29
CA GLN A 179 -19.09 4.42 -5.32
C GLN A 179 -18.39 5.38 -4.36
N LEU A 180 -17.71 4.88 -3.32
CA LEU A 180 -16.96 5.70 -2.37
C LEU A 180 -15.54 6.02 -2.88
N VAL A 181 -15.04 5.32 -3.91
CA VAL A 181 -13.65 5.40 -4.37
C VAL A 181 -13.46 6.54 -5.37
N ASP A 182 -12.57 7.47 -5.06
CA ASP A 182 -12.18 8.54 -5.98
C ASP A 182 -11.09 8.05 -6.95
N VAL A 183 -10.10 7.31 -6.44
CA VAL A 183 -8.98 6.78 -7.22
C VAL A 183 -8.79 5.30 -6.89
N ILE A 184 -8.72 4.46 -7.90
CA ILE A 184 -8.35 3.04 -7.74
C ILE A 184 -7.03 2.76 -8.46
N THR A 185 -6.11 2.00 -7.83
CA THR A 185 -4.75 1.77 -8.33
C THR A 185 -4.44 0.29 -8.53
N PRO A 186 -5.11 -0.41 -9.45
CA PRO A 186 -4.80 -1.79 -9.78
C PRO A 186 -3.54 -1.93 -10.64
N ASN A 187 -2.90 -3.10 -10.60
CA ASN A 187 -2.04 -3.55 -11.69
C ASN A 187 -2.87 -4.16 -12.83
N GLU A 188 -2.23 -4.57 -13.93
CA GLU A 188 -2.91 -5.12 -15.11
C GLU A 188 -3.71 -6.40 -14.80
N HIS A 189 -3.17 -7.26 -13.94
CA HIS A 189 -3.84 -8.49 -13.52
C HIS A 189 -5.06 -8.19 -12.62
N GLU A 190 -4.89 -7.33 -11.63
CA GLU A 190 -5.98 -6.88 -10.74
C GLU A 190 -7.09 -6.19 -11.54
N MET A 191 -6.72 -5.36 -12.53
CA MET A 191 -7.67 -4.71 -13.42
C MET A 191 -8.56 -5.72 -14.17
N GLN A 192 -7.97 -6.80 -14.67
CA GLN A 192 -8.72 -7.85 -15.36
C GLN A 192 -9.72 -8.54 -14.42
N LEU A 193 -9.27 -8.87 -13.19
CA LEU A 193 -10.11 -9.51 -12.17
C LEU A 193 -11.27 -8.61 -11.72
N LEU A 194 -11.09 -7.29 -11.75
CA LEU A 194 -12.13 -6.29 -11.42
C LEU A 194 -13.11 -5.99 -12.55
N GLY A 195 -13.05 -6.71 -13.68
CA GLY A 195 -13.97 -6.55 -14.81
C GLY A 195 -13.62 -5.43 -15.79
N GLY A 196 -12.44 -4.82 -15.62
CA GLY A 196 -11.92 -3.79 -16.52
C GLY A 196 -12.44 -2.38 -16.28
N PRO A 197 -11.87 -1.39 -17.00
CA PRO A 197 -12.10 0.03 -16.69
C PRO A 197 -13.54 0.49 -16.88
N LYS A 198 -14.24 -0.03 -17.90
CA LYS A 198 -15.63 0.33 -18.16
C LYS A 198 -16.57 -0.04 -17.02
N GLU A 199 -16.35 -1.21 -16.41
CA GLU A 199 -17.18 -1.67 -15.28
C GLU A 199 -16.88 -0.84 -14.02
N LEU A 200 -15.62 -0.52 -13.73
CA LEU A 200 -15.26 0.32 -12.59
C LEU A 200 -15.84 1.75 -12.72
N LEU A 201 -15.69 2.40 -13.88
CA LEU A 201 -16.27 3.74 -14.11
C LEU A 201 -17.80 3.72 -13.99
N LYS A 202 -18.47 2.70 -14.55
CA LYS A 202 -19.92 2.53 -14.45
C LYS A 202 -20.39 2.37 -13.00
N ASN A 203 -19.56 1.74 -12.15
CA ASN A 203 -19.86 1.53 -10.73
C ASN A 203 -19.46 2.71 -9.84
N GLY A 204 -18.97 3.83 -10.39
CA GLY A 204 -18.81 5.09 -9.67
C GLY A 204 -17.38 5.52 -9.38
N VAL A 205 -16.37 4.69 -9.68
CA VAL A 205 -14.94 5.08 -9.57
C VAL A 205 -14.67 6.26 -10.51
N LYS A 206 -14.03 7.33 -9.99
CA LYS A 206 -13.79 8.56 -10.77
C LYS A 206 -12.52 8.51 -11.60
N THR A 207 -11.45 7.91 -11.04
CA THR A 207 -10.14 7.82 -11.68
C THR A 207 -9.57 6.43 -11.46
N ILE A 208 -9.12 5.81 -12.53
CA ILE A 208 -8.45 4.51 -12.50
C ILE A 208 -6.99 4.75 -12.91
N VAL A 209 -6.06 4.21 -12.15
CA VAL A 209 -4.62 4.31 -12.42
C VAL A 209 -4.05 2.90 -12.49
N VAL A 210 -3.89 2.38 -13.69
CA VAL A 210 -3.33 1.04 -13.92
C VAL A 210 -1.81 1.13 -13.89
N THR A 211 -1.18 0.44 -12.93
CA THR A 211 0.29 0.31 -12.91
C THR A 211 0.72 -0.76 -13.92
N GLN A 212 1.68 -0.42 -14.80
CA GLN A 212 2.08 -1.25 -15.93
C GLN A 212 3.59 -1.59 -15.90
N GLY A 213 4.18 -1.62 -14.71
CA GLY A 213 5.59 -1.95 -14.50
C GLY A 213 6.53 -1.10 -15.38
N ALA A 214 7.27 -1.74 -16.26
CA ALA A 214 8.22 -1.08 -17.17
C ALA A 214 7.59 -0.12 -18.20
N LEU A 215 6.26 -0.10 -18.33
CA LEU A 215 5.52 0.82 -19.20
C LEU A 215 5.02 2.07 -18.46
N GLY A 216 5.22 2.16 -17.15
CA GLY A 216 4.77 3.27 -16.33
C GLY A 216 3.37 3.08 -15.77
N ALA A 217 2.46 4.03 -15.99
CA ALA A 217 1.09 3.95 -15.52
C ALA A 217 0.10 4.54 -16.53
N LEU A 218 -1.10 3.97 -16.60
CA LEU A 218 -2.19 4.46 -17.43
C LEU A 218 -3.30 5.02 -16.54
N MET A 219 -3.55 6.32 -16.64
CA MET A 219 -4.69 6.98 -16.00
C MET A 219 -5.90 6.94 -16.92
N ILE A 220 -7.04 6.47 -16.42
CA ILE A 220 -8.32 6.35 -17.15
C ILE A 220 -9.40 7.10 -16.36
N THR A 221 -10.15 7.94 -17.05
CA THR A 221 -11.32 8.67 -16.53
C THR A 221 -12.47 8.62 -17.55
N ASP A 222 -13.59 9.19 -17.21
CA ASP A 222 -14.71 9.43 -18.15
C ASP A 222 -14.32 10.33 -19.34
N LYS A 223 -13.24 11.11 -19.21
CA LYS A 223 -12.74 12.04 -20.25
C LYS A 223 -11.73 11.40 -21.19
N GLY A 224 -11.28 10.18 -20.92
CA GLY A 224 -10.29 9.46 -21.72
C GLY A 224 -9.10 8.94 -20.92
N GLU A 225 -8.08 8.58 -21.66
CA GLU A 225 -6.88 7.93 -21.14
C GLU A 225 -5.65 8.84 -21.24
N THR A 226 -4.74 8.73 -20.28
CA THR A 226 -3.48 9.46 -20.27
C THR A 226 -2.36 8.53 -19.83
N GLN A 227 -1.37 8.31 -20.69
CA GLN A 227 -0.18 7.55 -20.35
C GLN A 227 0.79 8.39 -19.53
N ILE A 228 1.24 7.85 -18.41
CA ILE A 228 2.34 8.39 -17.61
C ILE A 228 3.58 7.56 -17.97
N PRO A 229 4.59 8.18 -18.58
CA PRO A 229 5.76 7.44 -19.08
C PRO A 229 6.54 6.78 -17.93
N PRO A 230 7.23 5.65 -18.20
CA PRO A 230 8.03 4.98 -17.18
C PRO A 230 9.28 5.78 -16.81
N PHE A 231 9.77 5.53 -15.60
CA PHE A 231 11.13 5.84 -15.22
C PHE A 231 11.98 4.57 -15.37
N LYS A 232 12.97 4.60 -16.29
CA LYS A 232 13.75 3.41 -16.64
C LYS A 232 14.80 3.12 -15.58
N VAL A 233 14.83 1.89 -15.10
CA VAL A 233 15.80 1.33 -14.16
C VAL A 233 16.05 -0.14 -14.53
N ASP A 234 17.11 -0.72 -13.99
CA ASP A 234 17.38 -2.17 -14.06
C ASP A 234 16.94 -2.78 -12.72
N PRO A 235 15.78 -3.45 -12.64
CA PRO A 235 15.20 -3.88 -11.39
C PRO A 235 15.97 -5.06 -10.77
N VAL A 236 16.07 -5.06 -9.45
CA VAL A 236 16.64 -6.14 -8.62
C VAL A 236 15.52 -6.94 -7.96
N ASP A 237 14.55 -6.25 -7.36
CA ASP A 237 13.40 -6.83 -6.65
C ASP A 237 12.17 -5.93 -6.82
N SER A 238 11.04 -6.46 -7.26
CA SER A 238 9.81 -5.69 -7.44
C SER A 238 8.93 -5.59 -6.18
N THR A 239 9.35 -6.20 -5.08
CA THR A 239 8.62 -6.18 -3.80
C THR A 239 8.47 -4.74 -3.29
N GLY A 240 7.24 -4.35 -2.95
CA GLY A 240 6.94 -3.01 -2.45
C GLY A 240 6.87 -1.90 -3.49
N ALA A 241 7.15 -2.16 -4.78
CA ALA A 241 7.10 -1.13 -5.84
C ALA A 241 5.69 -0.50 -5.98
N GLY A 242 4.65 -1.31 -5.91
CA GLY A 242 3.26 -0.84 -5.90
C GLY A 242 2.92 -0.03 -4.64
N ASP A 243 3.48 -0.40 -3.49
CA ASP A 243 3.28 0.31 -2.23
C ASP A 243 4.02 1.66 -2.23
N ALA A 244 5.25 1.69 -2.76
CA ALA A 244 6.01 2.93 -2.99
C ALA A 244 5.25 3.87 -3.92
N PHE A 245 4.63 3.34 -4.99
CA PHE A 245 3.79 4.08 -5.91
C PHE A 245 2.56 4.67 -5.18
N CYS A 246 1.78 3.86 -4.47
CA CYS A 246 0.54 4.29 -3.81
C CYS A 246 0.81 5.29 -2.68
N GLY A 247 1.82 5.06 -1.84
CA GLY A 247 2.19 5.98 -0.76
C GLY A 247 2.67 7.33 -1.28
N MET A 248 3.52 7.34 -2.33
CA MET A 248 3.96 8.57 -2.99
C MET A 248 2.79 9.32 -3.63
N LEU A 249 1.90 8.63 -4.36
CA LEU A 249 0.71 9.22 -4.97
C LEU A 249 -0.16 9.91 -3.91
N ALA A 250 -0.45 9.22 -2.81
CA ALA A 250 -1.24 9.75 -1.71
C ALA A 250 -0.62 11.02 -1.10
N ALA A 251 0.69 10.99 -0.82
CA ALA A 251 1.41 12.10 -0.25
C ALA A 251 1.41 13.35 -1.16
N ARG A 252 1.64 13.15 -2.47
CA ARG A 252 1.67 14.28 -3.43
C ARG A 252 0.29 14.89 -3.66
N LEU A 253 -0.76 14.06 -3.69
CA LEU A 253 -2.14 14.56 -3.75
C LEU A 253 -2.53 15.31 -2.48
N ALA A 254 -2.10 14.85 -1.31
CA ALA A 254 -2.41 15.49 -0.02
C ALA A 254 -1.85 16.91 0.11
N ILE A 255 -0.73 17.22 -0.55
CA ILE A 255 -0.17 18.58 -0.58
C ILE A 255 -0.72 19.42 -1.74
N GLY A 256 -1.69 18.91 -2.51
CA GLY A 256 -2.40 19.65 -3.56
C GLY A 256 -1.72 19.64 -4.94
N GLU A 257 -0.79 18.74 -5.20
CA GLU A 257 -0.26 18.57 -6.56
C GLU A 257 -1.33 18.07 -7.54
N SER A 258 -1.15 18.39 -8.81
CA SER A 258 -2.03 17.85 -9.86
C SER A 258 -1.93 16.33 -9.91
N MET A 259 -3.03 15.64 -10.28
CA MET A 259 -3.02 14.18 -10.46
C MET A 259 -1.89 13.73 -11.38
N ARG A 260 -1.62 14.48 -12.46
CA ARG A 260 -0.57 14.15 -13.42
C ARG A 260 0.84 14.23 -12.80
N ASP A 261 1.12 15.23 -12.00
CA ASP A 261 2.44 15.41 -11.39
C ASP A 261 2.64 14.43 -10.23
N ALA A 262 1.61 14.20 -9.42
CA ALA A 262 1.60 13.15 -8.41
C ALA A 262 1.86 11.75 -9.01
N LEU A 263 1.26 11.43 -10.16
CA LEU A 263 1.50 10.17 -10.88
C LEU A 263 2.93 10.07 -11.42
N LYS A 264 3.53 11.16 -11.92
CA LYS A 264 4.95 11.14 -12.33
C LYS A 264 5.86 10.80 -11.14
N ALA A 265 5.62 11.43 -9.98
CA ALA A 265 6.37 11.14 -8.76
C ALA A 265 6.16 9.69 -8.30
N ALA A 266 4.93 9.19 -8.35
CA ALA A 266 4.59 7.82 -8.00
C ALA A 266 5.29 6.78 -8.91
N VAL A 267 5.33 7.01 -10.22
CA VAL A 267 6.06 6.15 -11.18
C VAL A 267 7.56 6.12 -10.87
N VAL A 268 8.16 7.28 -10.58
CA VAL A 268 9.59 7.35 -10.19
C VAL A 268 9.82 6.61 -8.87
N SER A 269 8.94 6.80 -7.87
CA SER A 269 9.01 6.12 -6.57
C SER A 269 8.94 4.60 -6.71
N GLY A 270 7.94 4.10 -7.44
CA GLY A 270 7.80 2.67 -7.71
C GLY A 270 9.00 2.07 -8.44
N ALA A 271 9.53 2.78 -9.44
CA ALA A 271 10.73 2.34 -10.16
C ALA A 271 11.97 2.31 -9.26
N LEU A 272 12.21 3.34 -8.45
CA LEU A 272 13.35 3.38 -7.52
C LEU A 272 13.27 2.28 -6.46
N ALA A 273 12.09 1.94 -5.99
CA ALA A 273 11.89 0.84 -5.05
C ALA A 273 12.36 -0.51 -5.61
N THR A 274 12.32 -0.70 -6.93
CA THR A 274 12.81 -1.97 -7.53
C THR A 274 14.33 -2.15 -7.49
N LEU A 275 15.09 -1.15 -7.07
CA LEU A 275 16.57 -1.20 -7.05
C LEU A 275 17.15 -1.83 -5.76
N THR A 276 16.31 -2.12 -4.77
CA THR A 276 16.73 -2.64 -3.46
C THR A 276 15.84 -3.81 -3.05
N GLU A 277 16.43 -4.84 -2.44
CA GLU A 277 15.68 -6.00 -1.95
C GLU A 277 14.80 -5.66 -0.73
N GLY A 278 13.61 -6.27 -0.68
CA GLY A 278 12.63 -6.14 0.39
C GLY A 278 11.76 -4.90 0.29
N ALA A 279 10.57 -4.91 0.90
CA ALA A 279 9.59 -3.85 0.79
C ALA A 279 10.05 -2.55 1.48
N VAL A 280 10.03 -2.51 2.82
CA VAL A 280 10.36 -1.28 3.56
C VAL A 280 11.77 -0.73 3.30
N PRO A 281 12.83 -1.56 3.16
CA PRO A 281 14.16 -1.05 2.82
C PRO A 281 14.23 -0.33 1.47
N SER A 282 13.40 -0.72 0.51
CA SER A 282 13.41 -0.19 -0.86
C SER A 282 12.66 1.14 -1.03
N LEU A 283 11.76 1.50 -0.11
CA LEU A 283 10.91 2.69 -0.23
C LEU A 283 11.75 3.97 -0.26
N PRO A 284 11.70 4.78 -1.35
CA PRO A 284 12.58 5.94 -1.50
C PRO A 284 12.10 7.14 -0.69
N LEU A 285 13.05 7.98 -0.26
CA LEU A 285 12.78 9.31 0.29
C LEU A 285 12.38 10.29 -0.82
N TRP A 286 11.57 11.30 -0.48
CA TRP A 286 11.18 12.37 -1.41
C TRP A 286 12.37 13.07 -2.05
N SER A 287 13.43 13.33 -1.31
CA SER A 287 14.65 13.99 -1.82
C SER A 287 15.26 13.24 -3.00
N LEU A 288 15.24 11.90 -2.98
CA LEU A 288 15.73 11.09 -4.09
C LEU A 288 14.77 11.17 -5.29
N VAL A 289 13.45 11.03 -5.05
CA VAL A 289 12.43 11.08 -6.12
C VAL A 289 12.44 12.44 -6.82
N SER A 290 12.43 13.54 -6.05
CA SER A 290 12.44 14.90 -6.60
C SER A 290 13.68 15.17 -7.46
N SER A 291 14.86 14.74 -7.02
CA SER A 291 16.10 14.89 -7.81
C SER A 291 16.04 14.20 -9.18
N LYS A 292 15.30 13.08 -9.28
CA LYS A 292 15.10 12.36 -10.55
C LYS A 292 14.05 13.00 -11.45
N LEU A 293 13.09 13.70 -10.88
CA LEU A 293 12.09 14.46 -11.65
C LEU A 293 12.67 15.73 -12.27
N GLU A 294 13.60 16.41 -11.57
CA GLU A 294 14.27 17.61 -12.05
C GLU A 294 15.33 17.33 -13.14
N SER A 295 15.83 16.09 -13.21
CA SER A 295 16.88 15.70 -14.15
C SER A 295 16.35 15.38 -15.56
N LYS A 296 15.06 15.51 -15.81
CA LYS A 296 14.36 15.31 -17.09
C LYS A 296 13.83 16.63 -17.63
#